data_6ee41bef42739ae8a14b5b576d3cc8ee
#
_entry.id   6ee41bef42739ae8a14b5b576d3cc8ee
#
_cell.length_a   1.000
_cell.length_b   1.000
_cell.length_c   1.000
_cell.angle_alpha   90.00
_cell.angle_beta   90.00
_cell.angle_gamma   90.00
#
_symmetry.space_group_name_H-M   'P 1'
#
loop_
_entity.id
_entity.type
_entity.pdbx_description
1 polymer ?
#
loop_
_entity_poly.entity_id
_entity_poly.type
_entity_poly.pdbx_seq_one_letter_code
_entity_poly.pdbx_strand_id
1 'polypeptide(L)'
;GDAYVSFRGTDNSLVGWKEDFNMAFETDVPSQRAAVAYLERVARGVSGKLYVGGHSKGGNLAVYSAMNCSEQAYARIEKVFSHDGPGFTAEAMASGDFAARVGKVSKTVPESSVIGMMFEQQEEYSVVCSTARGALQHDPFSWVVEGADFARADKVSRSAVAIDHSLNQWFADMSREERAGFIDAMFQVLYASGQDTLAGVRGNLSETLPAMAAGFADLTDEQRGYLFRALAGLAKAFTPDLELPSAGGLLATLDPRNAKMVNDSCSPSTN
;
A
#
# COMPACT_ATOMS: atom_id res chain seq x y z
N GLY A 1 11.85 -32.00 10.74
CA GLY A 1 12.53 -31.42 9.60
C GLY A 1 12.36 -29.91 9.58
N ASP A 2 13.03 -29.23 8.65
CA ASP A 2 12.92 -27.80 8.44
C ASP A 2 11.58 -27.42 7.79
N ALA A 3 11.14 -26.19 7.96
CA ALA A 3 9.91 -25.68 7.39
C ALA A 3 10.09 -24.29 6.77
N TYR A 4 9.36 -24.05 5.66
CA TYR A 4 9.21 -22.73 5.08
C TYR A 4 7.80 -22.23 5.32
N VAL A 5 7.67 -21.07 5.97
CA VAL A 5 6.39 -20.39 6.23
C VAL A 5 6.23 -19.32 5.18
N SER A 6 5.31 -19.52 4.24
CA SER A 6 5.02 -18.56 3.19
C SER A 6 3.75 -17.77 3.51
N PHE A 7 3.87 -16.45 3.53
CA PHE A 7 2.74 -15.54 3.63
C PHE A 7 2.34 -15.04 2.25
N ARG A 8 1.06 -15.20 1.93
CA ARG A 8 0.50 -14.69 0.69
C ARG A 8 0.35 -13.17 0.77
N GLY A 9 0.61 -12.49 -0.34
CA GLY A 9 0.27 -11.09 -0.53
C GLY A 9 -1.23 -10.83 -0.62
N THR A 10 -1.60 -9.59 -0.84
CA THR A 10 -3.00 -9.15 -0.95
C THR A 10 -3.70 -9.91 -2.06
N ASP A 11 -4.88 -10.41 -1.76
CA ASP A 11 -5.81 -10.83 -2.80
C ASP A 11 -6.41 -9.58 -3.48
N ASN A 12 -7.13 -9.74 -4.58
CA ASN A 12 -7.72 -8.59 -5.27
C ASN A 12 -8.95 -8.00 -4.58
N SER A 13 -9.28 -8.43 -3.34
CA SER A 13 -10.44 -7.92 -2.61
C SER A 13 -10.25 -6.48 -2.14
N LEU A 14 -11.33 -5.70 -2.11
CA LEU A 14 -11.33 -4.35 -1.55
C LEU A 14 -10.97 -4.35 -0.06
N VAL A 15 -11.37 -5.40 0.68
CA VAL A 15 -11.03 -5.57 2.09
C VAL A 15 -9.51 -5.72 2.27
N GLY A 16 -8.88 -6.56 1.45
CA GLY A 16 -7.43 -6.75 1.46
C GLY A 16 -6.68 -5.45 1.15
N TRP A 17 -7.10 -4.74 0.13
CA TRP A 17 -6.53 -3.44 -0.23
C TRP A 17 -6.73 -2.37 0.85
N LYS A 18 -7.90 -2.33 1.49
CA LYS A 18 -8.13 -1.42 2.63
C LYS A 18 -7.15 -1.69 3.76
N GLU A 19 -6.90 -2.94 4.08
CA GLU A 19 -5.94 -3.30 5.12
C GLU A 19 -4.51 -2.89 4.75
N ASP A 20 -4.12 -3.00 3.45
CA ASP A 20 -2.81 -2.54 2.99
C ASP A 20 -2.63 -1.04 3.18
N PHE A 21 -3.65 -0.26 2.84
CA PHE A 21 -3.64 1.18 3.07
C PHE A 21 -3.62 1.53 4.57
N ASN A 22 -4.32 0.75 5.41
CA ASN A 22 -4.31 0.95 6.86
C ASN A 22 -2.91 0.77 7.46
N MET A 23 -2.06 -0.08 6.88
CA MET A 23 -0.66 -0.24 7.32
C MET A 23 0.15 1.06 7.25
N ALA A 24 -0.33 2.08 6.50
CA ALA A 24 0.30 3.40 6.45
C ALA A 24 0.19 4.19 7.77
N PHE A 25 -0.75 3.86 8.64
CA PHE A 25 -1.00 4.59 9.90
C PHE A 25 -1.36 3.69 11.08
N GLU A 26 -1.69 2.43 10.84
CA GLU A 26 -1.96 1.44 11.88
C GLU A 26 -0.74 0.55 12.09
N THR A 27 -0.33 0.44 13.34
CA THR A 27 0.61 -0.57 13.79
C THR A 27 -0.20 -1.77 14.25
N ASP A 28 0.20 -2.99 13.81
CA ASP A 28 -0.44 -4.22 14.26
C ASP A 28 -1.84 -4.43 13.65
N VAL A 29 -1.94 -4.35 12.31
CA VAL A 29 -3.17 -4.69 11.60
C VAL A 29 -3.57 -6.17 11.77
N PRO A 30 -4.85 -6.55 11.57
CA PRO A 30 -5.33 -7.91 11.82
C PRO A 30 -4.51 -9.01 11.14
N SER A 31 -4.07 -8.81 9.89
CA SER A 31 -3.25 -9.81 9.19
C SER A 31 -1.86 -9.97 9.81
N GLN A 32 -1.26 -8.92 10.36
CA GLN A 32 0.02 -8.99 11.06
C GLN A 32 -0.11 -9.83 12.34
N ARG A 33 -1.15 -9.60 13.16
CA ARG A 33 -1.43 -10.45 14.33
C ARG A 33 -1.66 -11.91 13.96
N ALA A 34 -2.43 -12.15 12.90
CA ALA A 34 -2.66 -13.50 12.40
C ALA A 34 -1.37 -14.16 11.91
N ALA A 35 -0.47 -13.41 11.28
CA ALA A 35 0.83 -13.92 10.83
C ALA A 35 1.71 -14.35 12.01
N VAL A 36 1.78 -13.55 13.08
CA VAL A 36 2.49 -13.94 14.31
C VAL A 36 1.92 -15.22 14.89
N ALA A 37 0.60 -15.29 15.06
CA ALA A 37 -0.07 -16.47 15.61
C ALA A 37 0.13 -17.72 14.76
N TYR A 38 0.16 -17.55 13.42
CA TYR A 38 0.43 -18.64 12.50
C TYR A 38 1.86 -19.15 12.60
N LEU A 39 2.84 -18.25 12.61
CA LEU A 39 4.27 -18.59 12.76
C LEU A 39 4.51 -19.33 14.08
N GLU A 40 3.94 -18.86 15.19
CA GLU A 40 4.00 -19.49 16.49
C GLU A 40 3.42 -20.91 16.48
N ARG A 41 2.29 -21.11 15.79
CA ARG A 41 1.68 -22.44 15.65
C ARG A 41 2.58 -23.39 14.86
N VAL A 42 3.16 -22.94 13.75
CA VAL A 42 4.10 -23.73 12.95
C VAL A 42 5.35 -24.05 13.76
N ALA A 43 5.90 -23.08 14.49
CA ALA A 43 7.08 -23.28 15.32
C ALA A 43 6.88 -24.36 16.39
N ARG A 44 5.69 -24.47 16.96
CA ARG A 44 5.35 -25.58 17.90
C ARG A 44 5.18 -26.93 17.21
N GLY A 45 4.78 -26.93 15.93
CA GLY A 45 4.48 -28.17 15.19
C GLY A 45 5.69 -28.83 14.51
N VAL A 46 6.80 -28.13 14.37
CA VAL A 46 8.01 -28.61 13.70
C VAL A 46 9.23 -28.48 14.62
N SER A 47 10.27 -29.28 14.39
CA SER A 47 11.48 -29.31 15.25
C SER A 47 12.73 -28.69 14.59
N GLY A 48 12.74 -28.52 13.26
CA GLY A 48 13.88 -28.01 12.50
C GLY A 48 13.98 -26.50 12.42
N LYS A 49 14.81 -26.00 11.52
CA LYS A 49 14.93 -24.58 11.20
C LYS A 49 13.66 -24.06 10.54
N LEU A 50 13.42 -22.76 10.70
CA LEU A 50 12.32 -22.05 10.07
C LEU A 50 12.87 -21.05 9.07
N TYR A 51 12.29 -21.05 7.89
CA TYR A 51 12.42 -20.01 6.87
C TYR A 51 11.07 -19.33 6.73
N VAL A 52 11.05 -18.03 6.67
CA VAL A 52 9.80 -17.26 6.62
C VAL A 52 9.89 -16.32 5.45
N GLY A 53 8.82 -16.17 4.66
CA GLY A 53 8.90 -15.25 3.52
C GLY A 53 7.57 -14.98 2.87
N GLY A 54 7.59 -13.99 1.98
CA GLY A 54 6.44 -13.60 1.18
C GLY A 54 6.77 -12.47 0.21
N HIS A 55 5.82 -12.18 -0.66
CA HIS A 55 5.87 -11.11 -1.64
C HIS A 55 4.84 -10.03 -1.30
N SER A 56 5.15 -8.77 -1.58
CA SER A 56 4.24 -7.64 -1.33
C SER A 56 3.83 -7.59 0.15
N LYS A 57 2.54 -7.46 0.47
CA LYS A 57 2.02 -7.59 1.84
C LYS A 57 2.54 -8.84 2.55
N GLY A 58 2.65 -9.98 1.84
CA GLY A 58 3.21 -11.20 2.41
C GLY A 58 4.65 -11.05 2.88
N GLY A 59 5.46 -10.22 2.22
CA GLY A 59 6.81 -9.85 2.64
C GLY A 59 6.80 -9.04 3.95
N ASN A 60 5.91 -8.07 4.07
CA ASN A 60 5.70 -7.33 5.33
C ASN A 60 5.24 -8.27 6.46
N LEU A 61 4.27 -9.16 6.20
CA LEU A 61 3.80 -10.14 7.19
C LEU A 61 4.92 -11.09 7.65
N ALA A 62 5.80 -11.49 6.74
CA ALA A 62 6.94 -12.34 7.05
C ALA A 62 7.90 -11.64 8.02
N VAL A 63 8.27 -10.40 7.72
CA VAL A 63 9.12 -9.59 8.59
C VAL A 63 8.42 -9.33 9.93
N TYR A 64 7.17 -8.83 9.90
CA TYR A 64 6.42 -8.52 11.12
C TYR A 64 6.30 -9.73 12.05
N SER A 65 5.95 -10.89 11.50
CA SER A 65 5.80 -12.11 12.29
C SER A 65 7.11 -12.54 12.95
N ALA A 66 8.24 -12.42 12.24
CA ALA A 66 9.55 -12.74 12.78
C ALA A 66 10.01 -11.75 13.87
N MET A 67 9.69 -10.45 13.70
CA MET A 67 10.05 -9.43 14.67
C MET A 67 9.23 -9.54 15.97
N ASN A 68 8.00 -10.07 15.90
CA ASN A 68 7.05 -10.09 17.01
C ASN A 68 6.72 -11.50 17.56
N CYS A 69 7.37 -12.56 17.06
CA CYS A 69 7.23 -13.89 17.64
C CYS A 69 8.04 -14.06 18.93
N SER A 70 7.77 -15.14 19.65
CA SER A 70 8.54 -15.48 20.86
C SER A 70 10.02 -15.70 20.57
N GLU A 71 10.87 -15.47 21.56
CA GLU A 71 12.32 -15.77 21.46
C GLU A 71 12.58 -17.22 21.04
N GLN A 72 11.75 -18.14 21.53
CA GLN A 72 11.88 -19.55 21.21
C GLN A 72 11.61 -19.83 19.73
N ALA A 73 10.60 -19.17 19.13
CA ALA A 73 10.34 -19.26 17.69
C ALA A 73 11.43 -18.54 16.88
N TYR A 74 11.80 -17.32 17.30
CA TYR A 74 12.83 -16.53 16.62
C TYR A 74 14.19 -17.21 16.57
N ALA A 75 14.62 -17.86 17.66
CA ALA A 75 15.89 -18.58 17.71
C ALA A 75 16.02 -19.65 16.61
N ARG A 76 14.90 -20.19 16.14
CA ARG A 76 14.83 -21.20 15.08
C ARG A 76 14.70 -20.64 13.68
N ILE A 77 14.37 -19.35 13.54
CA ILE A 77 14.35 -18.69 12.24
C ILE A 77 15.78 -18.54 11.72
N GLU A 78 16.04 -19.14 10.57
CA GLU A 78 17.33 -19.04 9.88
C GLU A 78 17.38 -17.78 9.01
N LYS A 79 16.30 -17.52 8.23
CA LYS A 79 16.20 -16.40 7.31
C LYS A 79 14.75 -15.96 7.13
N VAL A 80 14.58 -14.65 6.93
CA VAL A 80 13.31 -14.02 6.56
C VAL A 80 13.46 -13.39 5.18
N PHE A 81 12.58 -13.71 4.26
CA PHE A 81 12.60 -13.20 2.89
C PHE A 81 11.44 -12.22 2.68
N SER A 82 11.76 -10.98 2.35
CA SER A 82 10.79 -9.95 1.96
C SER A 82 11.00 -9.60 0.49
N HIS A 83 10.12 -10.07 -0.37
CA HIS A 83 10.17 -9.77 -1.79
C HIS A 83 9.22 -8.60 -2.10
N ASP A 84 9.80 -7.44 -2.33
CA ASP A 84 9.10 -6.17 -2.61
C ASP A 84 7.96 -5.86 -1.62
N GLY A 85 8.18 -6.26 -0.35
CA GLY A 85 7.25 -5.96 0.75
C GLY A 85 7.45 -4.53 1.25
N PRO A 86 6.34 -3.79 1.58
CA PRO A 86 6.46 -2.46 2.18
C PRO A 86 7.12 -2.54 3.55
N GLY A 87 7.74 -1.44 3.97
CA GLY A 87 8.32 -1.26 5.30
C GLY A 87 7.25 -1.11 6.40
N PHE A 88 7.60 -0.42 7.46
CA PHE A 88 6.76 -0.27 8.66
C PHE A 88 6.65 1.20 9.06
N THR A 89 5.67 1.51 9.91
CA THR A 89 5.61 2.82 10.55
C THR A 89 6.77 2.96 11.55
N ALA A 90 7.21 4.19 11.82
CA ALA A 90 8.25 4.48 12.80
C ALA A 90 7.90 3.89 14.18
N GLU A 91 6.61 3.89 14.56
CA GLU A 91 6.13 3.27 15.80
C GLU A 91 6.36 1.76 15.84
N ALA A 92 6.03 1.06 14.73
CA ALA A 92 6.25 -0.39 14.64
C ALA A 92 7.73 -0.74 14.76
N MET A 93 8.60 0.07 14.14
CA MET A 93 10.04 -0.12 14.17
C MET A 93 10.68 0.22 15.54
N ALA A 94 10.10 1.16 16.26
CA ALA A 94 10.53 1.51 17.61
C ALA A 94 10.08 0.50 18.67
N SER A 95 9.09 -0.35 18.35
CA SER A 95 8.55 -1.35 19.27
C SER A 95 9.38 -2.63 19.26
N GLY A 96 9.84 -3.05 20.44
CA GLY A 96 10.39 -4.38 20.66
C GLY A 96 11.79 -4.62 20.09
N ASP A 97 12.02 -5.86 19.69
CA ASP A 97 13.33 -6.37 19.28
C ASP A 97 13.66 -6.14 17.81
N PHE A 98 12.97 -5.22 17.11
CA PHE A 98 13.11 -5.04 15.66
C PHE A 98 14.60 -4.87 15.29
N ALA A 99 15.29 -3.91 15.89
CA ALA A 99 16.69 -3.65 15.60
C ALA A 99 17.61 -4.86 15.91
N ALA A 100 17.28 -5.64 16.94
CA ALA A 100 18.04 -6.84 17.30
C ALA A 100 17.80 -8.01 16.35
N ARG A 101 16.64 -8.06 15.69
CA ARG A 101 16.19 -9.19 14.87
C ARG A 101 16.32 -8.96 13.36
N VAL A 102 16.44 -7.71 12.92
CA VAL A 102 16.44 -7.34 11.48
C VAL A 102 17.57 -8.01 10.68
N GLY A 103 18.68 -8.38 11.32
CA GLY A 103 19.81 -9.03 10.67
C GLY A 103 19.50 -10.38 9.99
N LYS A 104 18.35 -11.00 10.28
CA LYS A 104 17.90 -12.20 9.56
C LYS A 104 17.06 -11.88 8.31
N VAL A 105 16.68 -10.61 8.10
CA VAL A 105 15.88 -10.21 6.93
C VAL A 105 16.74 -10.10 5.69
N SER A 106 16.24 -10.67 4.61
CA SER A 106 16.77 -10.55 3.26
C SER A 106 15.69 -9.92 2.38
N LYS A 107 15.84 -8.64 2.12
CA LYS A 107 14.90 -7.89 1.29
C LYS A 107 15.38 -7.85 -0.15
N THR A 108 14.46 -8.04 -1.06
CA THR A 108 14.69 -7.99 -2.51
C THR A 108 13.66 -7.06 -3.13
N VAL A 109 14.10 -6.11 -3.92
CA VAL A 109 13.24 -5.15 -4.62
C VAL A 109 13.62 -5.07 -6.10
N PRO A 110 12.70 -4.85 -7.03
CA PRO A 110 13.06 -4.60 -8.44
C PRO A 110 13.58 -3.17 -8.63
N GLU A 111 14.22 -2.90 -9.78
CA GLU A 111 14.77 -1.57 -10.12
C GLU A 111 13.73 -0.43 -10.05
N SER A 112 12.47 -0.72 -10.39
CA SER A 112 11.38 0.25 -10.33
C SER A 112 10.41 -0.04 -9.19
N SER A 113 10.94 -0.51 -8.05
CA SER A 113 10.13 -0.75 -6.86
C SER A 113 9.45 0.54 -6.39
N VAL A 114 8.15 0.45 -6.15
CA VAL A 114 7.34 1.48 -5.48
C VAL A 114 6.88 0.92 -4.13
N ILE A 115 6.26 -0.26 -4.14
CA ILE A 115 5.69 -0.87 -2.94
C ILE A 115 6.77 -1.23 -1.91
N GLY A 116 7.86 -1.87 -2.37
CA GLY A 116 8.94 -2.30 -1.48
C GLY A 116 9.73 -1.14 -0.85
N MET A 117 9.61 0.07 -1.41
CA MET A 117 10.26 1.26 -0.88
C MET A 117 9.36 2.08 0.05
N MET A 118 8.05 1.81 0.09
CA MET A 118 7.12 2.54 0.94
C MET A 118 7.39 2.31 2.43
N PHE A 119 7.17 3.36 3.24
CA PHE A 119 7.35 3.42 4.68
C PHE A 119 8.83 3.30 5.13
N GLU A 120 9.05 3.29 6.44
CA GLU A 120 10.39 3.22 6.98
C GLU A 120 10.99 1.82 6.89
N GLN A 121 12.28 1.75 6.57
CA GLN A 121 13.01 0.51 6.37
C GLN A 121 14.35 0.59 7.08
N GLN A 122 14.69 -0.44 7.84
CA GLN A 122 15.99 -0.57 8.49
C GLN A 122 16.85 -1.70 7.93
N GLU A 123 16.25 -2.57 7.12
CA GLU A 123 16.96 -3.67 6.48
C GLU A 123 17.69 -3.22 5.20
N GLU A 124 18.85 -3.81 4.96
CA GLU A 124 19.51 -3.71 3.66
C GLU A 124 18.71 -4.48 2.61
N TYR A 125 18.66 -3.97 1.38
CA TYR A 125 17.98 -4.65 0.29
C TYR A 125 18.90 -4.90 -0.90
N SER A 126 18.56 -5.93 -1.67
CA SER A 126 19.17 -6.26 -2.95
C SER A 126 18.25 -5.84 -4.08
N VAL A 127 18.80 -5.26 -5.13
CA VAL A 127 18.02 -4.89 -6.31
C VAL A 127 18.12 -5.98 -7.37
N VAL A 128 17.00 -6.31 -8.00
CA VAL A 128 16.92 -7.36 -9.03
C VAL A 128 16.42 -6.81 -10.36
N CYS A 129 16.89 -7.44 -11.45
CA CYS A 129 16.45 -7.15 -12.80
C CYS A 129 15.05 -7.72 -13.04
N SER A 130 14.25 -7.01 -13.86
CA SER A 130 12.93 -7.47 -14.28
C SER A 130 12.76 -7.31 -15.80
N THR A 131 11.99 -8.20 -16.40
CA THR A 131 11.56 -8.10 -17.81
C THR A 131 10.40 -7.12 -18.01
N ALA A 132 9.69 -6.79 -16.92
CA ALA A 132 8.63 -5.79 -16.91
C ALA A 132 9.19 -4.36 -16.80
N ARG A 133 8.33 -3.34 -16.86
CA ARG A 133 8.70 -1.91 -16.76
C ARG A 133 7.85 -1.18 -15.72
N GLY A 134 8.46 -0.22 -15.05
CA GLY A 134 7.80 0.63 -14.06
C GLY A 134 7.13 -0.19 -12.96
N ALA A 135 5.95 0.22 -12.52
CA ALA A 135 5.22 -0.46 -11.44
C ALA A 135 4.85 -1.92 -11.72
N LEU A 136 4.86 -2.37 -13.00
CA LEU A 136 4.62 -3.77 -13.34
C LEU A 136 5.78 -4.68 -12.91
N GLN A 137 6.95 -4.13 -12.57
CA GLN A 137 8.05 -4.90 -11.97
C GLN A 137 7.72 -5.43 -10.57
N HIS A 138 6.62 -4.95 -9.94
CA HIS A 138 6.13 -5.51 -8.69
C HIS A 138 5.73 -6.98 -8.80
N ASP A 139 5.37 -7.45 -10.00
CA ASP A 139 5.11 -8.88 -10.23
C ASP A 139 6.42 -9.68 -10.16
N PRO A 140 6.63 -10.56 -9.15
CA PRO A 140 7.86 -11.31 -8.98
C PRO A 140 8.10 -12.34 -10.09
N PHE A 141 7.07 -12.72 -10.84
CA PHE A 141 7.21 -13.61 -12.02
C PHE A 141 7.85 -12.90 -13.22
N SER A 142 7.98 -11.57 -13.18
CA SER A 142 8.73 -10.81 -14.17
C SER A 142 10.23 -10.70 -13.85
N TRP A 143 10.67 -11.13 -12.66
CA TRP A 143 12.05 -11.02 -12.22
C TRP A 143 12.95 -12.04 -12.95
N VAL A 144 14.12 -11.59 -13.35
CA VAL A 144 15.07 -12.42 -14.10
C VAL A 144 15.77 -13.38 -13.15
N VAL A 145 15.69 -14.67 -13.44
CA VAL A 145 16.38 -15.71 -12.69
C VAL A 145 17.69 -16.06 -13.41
N GLU A 146 18.78 -16.09 -12.67
CA GLU A 146 20.11 -16.46 -13.14
C GLU A 146 20.71 -17.56 -12.26
N GLY A 147 20.80 -18.75 -12.79
CA GLY A 147 21.20 -19.93 -12.01
C GLY A 147 20.19 -20.26 -10.91
N ALA A 148 20.60 -20.16 -9.66
CA ALA A 148 19.77 -20.44 -8.47
C ALA A 148 19.35 -19.17 -7.72
N ASP A 149 19.57 -17.98 -8.30
CA ASP A 149 19.24 -16.68 -7.68
C ASP A 149 18.60 -15.74 -8.71
N PHE A 150 18.20 -14.57 -8.28
CA PHE A 150 17.78 -13.50 -9.17
C PHE A 150 18.99 -12.76 -9.76
N ALA A 151 18.91 -12.38 -11.03
CA ALA A 151 19.88 -11.47 -11.65
C ALA A 151 19.86 -10.12 -10.91
N ARG A 152 21.04 -9.65 -10.52
CA ARG A 152 21.19 -8.43 -9.70
C ARG A 152 21.30 -7.18 -10.55
N ALA A 153 20.68 -6.13 -10.11
CA ALA A 153 20.89 -4.77 -10.61
C ALA A 153 21.66 -3.94 -9.57
N ASP A 154 22.37 -2.92 -10.03
CA ASP A 154 23.23 -2.11 -9.16
C ASP A 154 22.43 -1.27 -8.17
N LYS A 155 21.28 -0.74 -8.58
CA LYS A 155 20.48 0.20 -7.79
C LYS A 155 19.05 0.33 -8.29
N VAL A 156 18.19 0.83 -7.43
CA VAL A 156 16.84 1.29 -7.75
C VAL A 156 16.92 2.49 -8.73
N SER A 157 16.00 2.58 -9.67
CA SER A 157 15.95 3.64 -10.68
C SER A 157 15.70 5.01 -10.05
N ARG A 158 16.22 6.07 -10.67
CA ARG A 158 16.02 7.45 -10.18
C ARG A 158 14.54 7.83 -10.11
N SER A 159 13.74 7.36 -11.06
CA SER A 159 12.29 7.60 -11.06
C SER A 159 11.59 6.91 -9.88
N ALA A 160 11.97 5.68 -9.54
CA ALA A 160 11.42 4.98 -8.38
C ALA A 160 11.79 5.70 -7.07
N VAL A 161 13.04 6.14 -6.92
CA VAL A 161 13.46 6.95 -5.76
C VAL A 161 12.67 8.26 -5.65
N ALA A 162 12.42 8.95 -6.77
CA ALA A 162 11.63 10.18 -6.76
C ALA A 162 10.16 9.91 -6.38
N ILE A 163 9.56 8.84 -6.90
CA ILE A 163 8.19 8.43 -6.55
C ILE A 163 8.10 8.06 -5.08
N ASP A 164 9.05 7.26 -4.58
CA ASP A 164 9.14 6.87 -3.19
C ASP A 164 9.20 8.10 -2.26
N HIS A 165 10.13 9.01 -2.54
CA HIS A 165 10.24 10.25 -1.76
C HIS A 165 8.94 11.05 -1.76
N SER A 166 8.30 11.21 -2.92
CA SER A 166 7.04 11.96 -3.04
C SER A 166 5.89 11.29 -2.27
N LEU A 167 5.78 9.97 -2.34
CA LEU A 167 4.76 9.22 -1.62
C LEU A 167 4.98 9.25 -0.10
N ASN A 168 6.21 9.00 0.34
CA ASN A 168 6.53 9.03 1.77
C ASN A 168 6.34 10.43 2.35
N GLN A 169 6.73 11.50 1.63
CA GLN A 169 6.48 12.87 2.03
C GLN A 169 4.97 13.17 2.11
N TRP A 170 4.20 12.77 1.10
CA TRP A 170 2.74 12.92 1.09
C TRP A 170 2.09 12.23 2.28
N PHE A 171 2.50 11.02 2.62
CA PHE A 171 2.01 10.33 3.82
C PHE A 171 2.46 11.05 5.11
N ALA A 172 3.71 11.51 5.18
CA ALA A 172 4.24 12.21 6.35
C ALA A 172 3.52 13.56 6.62
N ASP A 173 3.08 14.25 5.57
CA ASP A 173 2.38 15.53 5.66
C ASP A 173 0.94 15.40 6.21
N MET A 174 0.38 14.18 6.26
CA MET A 174 -0.93 13.91 6.82
C MET A 174 -0.83 13.43 8.27
N SER A 175 -1.70 13.95 9.14
CA SER A 175 -1.89 13.37 10.47
C SER A 175 -2.46 11.96 10.39
N ARG A 176 -2.34 11.20 11.48
CA ARG A 176 -2.93 9.84 11.57
C ARG A 176 -4.44 9.84 11.30
N GLU A 177 -5.15 10.84 11.82
CA GLU A 177 -6.59 11.03 11.63
C GLU A 177 -6.93 11.30 10.16
N GLU A 178 -6.15 12.16 9.49
CA GLU A 178 -6.34 12.47 8.08
C GLU A 178 -6.10 11.26 7.18
N ARG A 179 -5.07 10.44 7.46
CA ARG A 179 -4.83 9.18 6.75
C ARG A 179 -5.99 8.21 6.91
N ALA A 180 -6.44 8.00 8.16
CA ALA A 180 -7.58 7.13 8.45
C ALA A 180 -8.86 7.62 7.76
N GLY A 181 -9.19 8.91 7.89
CA GLY A 181 -10.37 9.52 7.28
C GLY A 181 -10.34 9.46 5.75
N PHE A 182 -9.17 9.68 5.14
CA PHE A 182 -8.97 9.53 3.69
C PHE A 182 -9.24 8.08 3.24
N ILE A 183 -8.63 7.11 3.90
CA ILE A 183 -8.78 5.69 3.53
C ILE A 183 -10.22 5.24 3.73
N ASP A 184 -10.85 5.58 4.85
CA ASP A 184 -12.24 5.23 5.11
C ASP A 184 -13.19 5.83 4.08
N ALA A 185 -13.05 7.11 3.75
CA ALA A 185 -13.87 7.77 2.74
C ALA A 185 -13.64 7.18 1.34
N MET A 186 -12.39 6.92 0.96
CA MET A 186 -12.05 6.29 -0.32
C MET A 186 -12.69 4.90 -0.45
N PHE A 187 -12.55 4.05 0.58
CA PHE A 187 -13.13 2.71 0.53
C PHE A 187 -14.65 2.72 0.67
N GLN A 188 -15.26 3.69 1.36
CA GLN A 188 -16.72 3.87 1.35
C GLN A 188 -17.23 4.11 -0.08
N VAL A 189 -16.57 4.96 -0.86
CA VAL A 189 -16.90 5.19 -2.26
C VAL A 189 -16.68 3.93 -3.10
N LEU A 190 -15.58 3.20 -2.90
CA LEU A 190 -15.31 1.96 -3.62
C LEU A 190 -16.35 0.88 -3.31
N TYR A 191 -16.73 0.70 -2.05
CA TYR A 191 -17.77 -0.26 -1.65
C TYR A 191 -19.16 0.08 -2.21
N ALA A 192 -19.46 1.36 -2.41
CA ALA A 192 -20.71 1.79 -3.05
C ALA A 192 -20.86 1.23 -4.48
N SER A 193 -19.76 0.85 -5.14
CA SER A 193 -19.80 0.17 -6.44
C SER A 193 -20.50 -1.20 -6.41
N GLY A 194 -20.70 -1.79 -5.21
CA GLY A 194 -21.25 -3.14 -5.05
C GLY A 194 -20.30 -4.27 -5.48
N GLN A 195 -19.03 -3.95 -5.75
CA GLN A 195 -18.01 -4.92 -6.14
C GLN A 195 -17.13 -5.28 -4.96
N ASP A 196 -16.68 -6.53 -4.91
CA ASP A 196 -15.77 -7.01 -3.86
C ASP A 196 -14.28 -6.85 -4.23
N THR A 197 -13.98 -6.54 -5.50
CA THR A 197 -12.62 -6.48 -6.02
C THR A 197 -12.37 -5.23 -6.88
N LEU A 198 -11.12 -4.75 -6.92
CA LEU A 198 -10.73 -3.66 -7.84
C LEU A 198 -10.91 -4.06 -9.31
N ALA A 199 -10.71 -5.32 -9.67
CA ALA A 199 -10.96 -5.82 -11.02
C ALA A 199 -12.45 -5.72 -11.37
N GLY A 200 -13.35 -6.05 -10.45
CA GLY A 200 -14.80 -5.88 -10.61
C GLY A 200 -15.19 -4.43 -10.80
N VAL A 201 -14.65 -3.51 -10.01
CA VAL A 201 -14.88 -2.06 -10.17
C VAL A 201 -14.48 -1.60 -11.58
N ARG A 202 -13.31 -2.00 -12.06
CA ARG A 202 -12.80 -1.62 -13.40
C ARG A 202 -13.54 -2.30 -14.56
N GLY A 203 -14.01 -3.53 -14.35
CA GLY A 203 -14.66 -4.34 -15.38
C GLY A 203 -16.06 -3.83 -15.77
N ASN A 204 -16.75 -3.11 -14.88
CA ASN A 204 -18.13 -2.64 -15.04
C ASN A 204 -18.27 -1.13 -14.82
N LEU A 205 -17.42 -0.32 -15.44
CA LEU A 205 -17.39 1.14 -15.20
C LEU A 205 -18.73 1.84 -15.47
N SER A 206 -19.54 1.36 -16.41
CA SER A 206 -20.88 1.93 -16.69
C SER A 206 -21.85 1.80 -15.52
N GLU A 207 -21.70 0.78 -14.69
CA GLU A 207 -22.54 0.52 -13.51
C GLU A 207 -21.91 1.06 -12.24
N THR A 208 -20.59 0.89 -12.10
CA THR A 208 -19.87 1.23 -10.88
C THR A 208 -19.65 2.73 -10.72
N LEU A 209 -19.42 3.49 -11.80
CA LEU A 209 -19.22 4.94 -11.72
C LEU A 209 -20.45 5.70 -11.17
N PRO A 210 -21.70 5.45 -11.63
CA PRO A 210 -22.86 6.09 -11.02
C PRO A 210 -23.04 5.72 -9.54
N ALA A 211 -22.81 4.44 -9.18
CA ALA A 211 -22.90 3.97 -7.80
C ALA A 211 -21.82 4.61 -6.90
N MET A 212 -20.58 4.71 -7.38
CA MET A 212 -19.50 5.41 -6.68
C MET A 212 -19.78 6.92 -6.54
N ALA A 213 -20.38 7.55 -7.57
CA ALA A 213 -20.79 8.96 -7.48
C ALA A 213 -21.89 9.18 -6.43
N ALA A 214 -22.84 8.26 -6.31
CA ALA A 214 -23.81 8.26 -5.22
C ALA A 214 -23.13 8.07 -3.86
N GLY A 215 -22.24 7.08 -3.72
CA GLY A 215 -21.46 6.85 -2.49
C GLY A 215 -20.61 8.06 -2.10
N PHE A 216 -20.06 8.80 -3.06
CA PHE A 216 -19.37 10.06 -2.80
C PHE A 216 -20.32 11.16 -2.29
N ALA A 217 -21.54 11.25 -2.84
CA ALA A 217 -22.56 12.18 -2.40
C ALA A 217 -23.03 11.91 -0.96
N ASP A 218 -23.00 10.64 -0.53
CA ASP A 218 -23.37 10.20 0.81
C ASP A 218 -22.27 10.46 1.87
N LEU A 219 -21.05 10.83 1.46
CA LEU A 219 -20.00 11.21 2.39
C LEU A 219 -20.37 12.48 3.15
N THR A 220 -19.96 12.55 4.41
CA THR A 220 -20.04 13.80 5.19
C THR A 220 -19.09 14.86 4.60
N ASP A 221 -19.30 16.14 4.97
CA ASP A 221 -18.41 17.22 4.53
C ASP A 221 -16.98 17.01 5.04
N GLU A 222 -16.82 16.45 6.22
CA GLU A 222 -15.53 16.08 6.81
C GLU A 222 -14.82 14.99 5.98
N GLN A 223 -15.51 13.91 5.64
CA GLN A 223 -14.99 12.82 4.82
C GLN A 223 -14.59 13.30 3.42
N ARG A 224 -15.42 14.15 2.80
CA ARG A 224 -15.07 14.81 1.54
C ARG A 224 -13.82 15.67 1.69
N GLY A 225 -13.71 16.38 2.82
CA GLY A 225 -12.53 17.18 3.15
C GLY A 225 -11.24 16.35 3.23
N TYR A 226 -11.28 15.17 3.85
CA TYR A 226 -10.12 14.25 3.88
C TYR A 226 -9.73 13.80 2.48
N LEU A 227 -10.69 13.36 1.66
CA LEU A 227 -10.44 12.96 0.27
C LEU A 227 -9.77 14.07 -0.54
N PHE A 228 -10.33 15.29 -0.50
CA PHE A 228 -9.78 16.38 -1.28
C PHE A 228 -8.40 16.82 -0.83
N ARG A 229 -8.15 16.91 0.48
CA ARG A 229 -6.81 17.26 0.99
C ARG A 229 -5.77 16.23 0.60
N ALA A 230 -6.10 14.93 0.74
CA ALA A 230 -5.20 13.85 0.36
C ALA A 230 -4.90 13.86 -1.13
N LEU A 231 -5.91 13.99 -2.00
CA LEU A 231 -5.73 14.03 -3.45
C LEU A 231 -4.99 15.30 -3.91
N ALA A 232 -5.26 16.44 -3.29
CA ALA A 232 -4.54 17.68 -3.56
C ALA A 232 -3.06 17.57 -3.15
N GLY A 233 -2.79 17.00 -1.98
CA GLY A 233 -1.43 16.73 -1.51
C GLY A 233 -0.67 15.78 -2.45
N LEU A 234 -1.33 14.70 -2.89
CA LEU A 234 -0.76 13.76 -3.86
C LEU A 234 -0.44 14.44 -5.19
N ALA A 235 -1.37 15.23 -5.75
CA ALA A 235 -1.14 15.97 -6.97
C ALA A 235 0.05 16.93 -6.84
N LYS A 236 0.16 17.65 -5.71
CA LYS A 236 1.27 18.54 -5.42
C LYS A 236 2.61 17.79 -5.27
N ALA A 237 2.61 16.59 -4.68
CA ALA A 237 3.82 15.77 -4.53
C ALA A 237 4.42 15.38 -5.89
N PHE A 238 3.58 15.16 -6.92
CA PHE A 238 4.02 14.82 -8.28
C PHE A 238 4.15 16.01 -9.24
N THR A 239 3.53 17.14 -8.91
CA THR A 239 3.55 18.37 -9.71
C THR A 239 3.69 19.59 -8.80
N PRO A 240 4.91 19.86 -8.27
CA PRO A 240 5.13 20.91 -7.26
C PRO A 240 4.68 22.31 -7.71
N ASP A 241 4.72 22.59 -9.01
CA ASP A 241 4.36 23.89 -9.60
C ASP A 241 2.85 24.00 -9.94
N LEU A 242 2.04 22.99 -9.61
CA LEU A 242 0.60 23.03 -9.88
C LEU A 242 -0.13 23.85 -8.80
N GLU A 243 -0.65 25.02 -9.17
CA GLU A 243 -1.60 25.76 -8.33
C GLU A 243 -2.96 25.05 -8.33
N LEU A 244 -3.27 24.31 -7.27
CA LEU A 244 -4.55 23.63 -7.11
C LEU A 244 -5.60 24.59 -6.58
N PRO A 245 -6.85 24.57 -7.10
CA PRO A 245 -7.94 25.35 -6.55
C PRO A 245 -8.17 24.95 -5.08
N SER A 246 -8.56 25.92 -4.25
CA SER A 246 -8.87 25.64 -2.84
C SER A 246 -9.92 24.53 -2.72
N ALA A 247 -9.85 23.73 -1.66
CA ALA A 247 -10.81 22.66 -1.40
C ALA A 247 -12.28 23.14 -1.45
N GLY A 248 -12.55 24.37 -1.03
CA GLY A 248 -13.87 25.00 -1.14
C GLY A 248 -14.29 25.29 -2.60
N GLY A 249 -13.35 25.67 -3.47
CA GLY A 249 -13.62 25.90 -4.88
C GLY A 249 -13.93 24.62 -5.65
N LEU A 250 -13.23 23.52 -5.33
CA LEU A 250 -13.48 22.22 -5.96
C LEU A 250 -14.82 21.61 -5.52
N LEU A 251 -15.15 21.73 -4.23
CA LEU A 251 -16.45 21.28 -3.69
C LEU A 251 -17.62 22.04 -4.35
N ALA A 252 -17.46 23.34 -4.60
CA ALA A 252 -18.48 24.13 -5.26
C ALA A 252 -18.71 23.73 -6.72
N THR A 253 -17.69 23.27 -7.43
CA THR A 253 -17.81 22.83 -8.83
C THR A 253 -18.38 21.40 -8.97
N LEU A 254 -18.26 20.57 -7.95
CA LEU A 254 -18.77 19.19 -7.94
C LEU A 254 -20.15 19.05 -7.26
N ASP A 255 -20.70 20.13 -6.69
CA ASP A 255 -22.05 20.12 -6.13
C ASP A 255 -23.08 20.04 -7.26
N PRO A 256 -23.86 18.94 -7.34
CA PRO A 256 -24.87 18.76 -8.40
C PRO A 256 -25.91 19.89 -8.44
N ARG A 257 -26.07 20.64 -7.36
CA ARG A 257 -26.96 21.80 -7.26
C ARG A 257 -26.43 22.99 -8.05
N ASN A 258 -25.12 23.10 -8.25
CA ASN A 258 -24.49 24.16 -9.05
C ASN A 258 -24.46 23.84 -10.56
N ALA A 259 -24.60 22.57 -10.96
CA ALA A 259 -24.65 22.18 -12.36
C ALA A 259 -25.88 22.75 -13.14
N LYS A 260 -26.93 23.18 -12.44
CA LYS A 260 -28.11 23.80 -13.06
C LYS A 260 -27.92 25.27 -13.44
N MET A 261 -26.93 25.99 -12.90
CA MET A 261 -26.74 27.41 -13.18
C MET A 261 -25.91 27.71 -14.44
N VAL A 262 -25.26 26.72 -15.03
CA VAL A 262 -24.38 26.92 -16.21
C VAL A 262 -25.18 26.83 -17.53
N ASN A 263 -26.39 26.25 -17.51
CA ASN A 263 -27.19 26.06 -18.72
C ASN A 263 -28.14 27.19 -19.09
N ASP A 264 -28.30 28.22 -18.25
CA ASP A 264 -29.24 29.32 -18.52
C ASP A 264 -28.62 30.57 -19.21
N SER A 265 -27.30 30.51 -19.55
CA SER A 265 -26.62 31.64 -20.19
C SER A 265 -26.39 31.52 -21.70
N CYS A 266 -26.96 30.51 -22.37
CA CYS A 266 -26.89 30.37 -23.82
C CYS A 266 -28.30 30.32 -24.41
N SER A 267 -29.00 31.46 -24.44
CA SER A 267 -30.09 31.67 -25.37
C SER A 267 -29.59 32.49 -26.56
N PRO A 268 -29.77 32.04 -27.79
CA PRO A 268 -29.39 32.83 -28.96
C PRO A 268 -30.37 34.01 -29.09
N SER A 269 -29.83 35.24 -29.11
CA SER A 269 -30.55 36.44 -29.47
C SER A 269 -30.99 36.31 -30.95
N THR A 270 -32.29 36.14 -31.18
CA THR A 270 -32.93 36.38 -32.46
C THR A 270 -32.98 37.90 -32.69
N ASN A 271 -32.28 38.34 -33.70
CA ASN A 271 -32.61 39.45 -34.57
C ASN A 271 -32.10 39.18 -35.96
#